data_4aee99e9b281139933ea51af68bc8e66
#
_entry.id   4aee99e9b281139933ea51af68bc8e66
#
_cell.length_a   1.000
_cell.length_b   1.000
_cell.length_c   1.000
_cell.angle_alpha   90.00
_cell.angle_beta   90.00
_cell.angle_gamma   90.00
#
_symmetry.space_group_name_H-M   'P 1'
#
loop_
_entity.id
_entity.type
_entity.pdbx_description
1 polymer ?
#
loop_
_entity_poly.entity_id
_entity_poly.type
_entity_poly.pdbx_seq_one_letter_code
_entity_poly.pdbx_strand_id
1 'polypeptide(L)'
;MNWGEINLKEWLTVSFTLFAVIDILGSIPVLASLRIKMGGEIRSLQATLISGGLMILFLFLGKQFLNILGLDVQSFAVAGSIVIFIIGLEMVLGHEFFKHEGSAKSGTVVPIAFPLIAGSGTLTTIMSLKANYQDVNVFLAIIANCIVIYLVLRSLAWIEKMLGPNGMIVIRKFFGVILLAIAIKIFSANLSQ
;
A
#
# COMPACT_ATOMS: atom_id res chain seq x y z
N MET A 1 -20.29 15.25 5.65
CA MET A 1 -19.25 15.57 4.63
C MET A 1 -18.85 17.01 4.86
N ASN A 2 -17.63 17.22 5.33
CA ASN A 2 -17.09 18.58 5.55
C ASN A 2 -16.25 18.98 4.32
N TRP A 3 -16.93 19.38 3.26
CA TRP A 3 -16.28 19.97 2.09
C TRP A 3 -16.02 21.45 2.42
N GLY A 4 -14.97 21.69 3.22
CA GLY A 4 -14.50 23.02 3.54
C GLY A 4 -13.64 23.62 2.41
N GLU A 5 -13.07 24.78 2.69
CA GLU A 5 -12.12 25.42 1.77
C GLU A 5 -10.82 24.61 1.65
N ILE A 6 -10.21 24.62 0.46
CA ILE A 6 -8.91 23.98 0.24
C ILE A 6 -7.85 24.72 1.04
N ASN A 7 -7.28 24.06 2.04
CA ASN A 7 -6.18 24.59 2.84
C ASN A 7 -4.86 23.94 2.38
N LEU A 8 -4.01 24.74 1.74
CA LEU A 8 -2.73 24.25 1.20
C LEU A 8 -1.85 23.59 2.27
N LYS A 9 -1.80 24.13 3.50
CA LYS A 9 -1.00 23.58 4.59
C LYS A 9 -1.53 22.22 5.03
N GLU A 10 -2.85 22.10 5.18
CA GLU A 10 -3.49 20.81 5.51
C GLU A 10 -3.27 19.79 4.40
N TRP A 11 -3.52 20.19 3.14
CA TRP A 11 -3.31 19.31 1.98
C TRP A 11 -1.88 18.79 1.89
N LEU A 12 -0.87 19.65 2.08
CA LEU A 12 0.53 19.22 2.12
C LEU A 12 0.79 18.24 3.26
N THR A 13 0.34 18.56 4.48
CA THR A 13 0.51 17.69 5.65
C THR A 13 -0.09 16.31 5.42
N VAL A 14 -1.33 16.26 4.94
CA VAL A 14 -2.04 15.01 4.64
C VAL A 14 -1.35 14.24 3.50
N SER A 15 -0.93 14.95 2.43
CA SER A 15 -0.24 14.33 1.30
C SER A 15 1.08 13.67 1.70
N PHE A 16 1.90 14.36 2.49
CA PHE A 16 3.16 13.79 2.99
C PHE A 16 2.94 12.66 3.99
N THR A 17 1.92 12.77 4.85
CA THR A 17 1.56 11.68 5.77
C THR A 17 1.16 10.43 5.01
N LEU A 18 0.27 10.54 4.01
CA LEU A 18 -0.13 9.42 3.18
C LEU A 18 1.05 8.87 2.38
N PHE A 19 1.87 9.73 1.78
CA PHE A 19 3.06 9.31 1.06
C PHE A 19 4.00 8.46 1.93
N ALA A 20 4.24 8.89 3.17
CA ALA A 20 5.08 8.15 4.12
C ALA A 20 4.48 6.80 4.53
N VAL A 21 3.15 6.73 4.71
CA VAL A 21 2.46 5.50 5.14
C VAL A 21 2.29 4.51 3.99
N ILE A 22 1.99 4.98 2.78
CA ILE A 22 1.91 4.15 1.56
C ILE A 22 3.28 3.55 1.25
N ASP A 23 4.34 4.31 1.52
CA ASP A 23 5.75 3.92 1.32
C ASP A 23 6.01 3.26 -0.04
N ILE A 24 5.49 3.89 -1.10
CA ILE A 24 5.61 3.34 -2.46
C ILE A 24 7.07 3.22 -2.91
N LEU A 25 7.95 4.11 -2.43
CA LEU A 25 9.38 4.06 -2.76
C LEU A 25 10.08 2.87 -2.07
N GLY A 26 9.79 2.64 -0.79
CA GLY A 26 10.27 1.46 -0.07
C GLY A 26 9.71 0.14 -0.61
N SER A 27 8.53 0.21 -1.23
CA SER A 27 7.89 -0.95 -1.88
C SER A 27 8.46 -1.29 -3.26
N ILE A 28 9.32 -0.44 -3.87
CA ILE A 28 9.89 -0.67 -5.21
C ILE A 28 10.49 -2.08 -5.38
N PRO A 29 11.33 -2.58 -4.47
CA PRO A 29 11.91 -3.92 -4.63
C PRO A 29 10.89 -5.05 -4.56
N VAL A 30 9.83 -4.88 -3.74
CA VAL A 30 8.70 -5.82 -3.68
C VAL A 30 7.98 -5.85 -5.01
N LEU A 31 7.62 -4.66 -5.49
CA LEU A 31 6.89 -4.47 -6.75
C LEU A 31 7.68 -5.00 -7.94
N ALA A 32 8.99 -4.76 -7.99
CA ALA A 32 9.86 -5.29 -9.02
C ALA A 32 9.95 -6.83 -8.97
N SER A 33 10.06 -7.41 -7.77
CA SER A 33 10.02 -8.87 -7.59
C SER A 33 8.69 -9.47 -8.07
N LEU A 34 7.56 -8.85 -7.71
CA LEU A 34 6.24 -9.28 -8.17
C LEU A 34 6.09 -9.13 -9.68
N ARG A 35 6.60 -8.05 -10.27
CA ARG A 35 6.59 -7.83 -11.71
C ARG A 35 7.30 -8.95 -12.47
N ILE A 36 8.48 -9.38 -12.02
CA ILE A 36 9.22 -10.49 -12.62
C ILE A 36 8.40 -11.78 -12.56
N LYS A 37 7.80 -12.08 -11.41
CA LYS A 37 6.94 -13.27 -11.21
C LYS A 37 5.69 -13.25 -12.11
N MET A 38 5.17 -12.07 -12.41
CA MET A 38 3.99 -11.88 -13.26
C MET A 38 4.29 -11.86 -14.76
N GLY A 39 5.49 -12.27 -15.18
CA GLY A 39 5.88 -12.30 -16.59
C GLY A 39 6.36 -10.95 -17.14
N GLY A 40 6.75 -10.03 -16.26
CA GLY A 40 7.39 -8.75 -16.65
C GLY A 40 6.42 -7.57 -16.80
N GLU A 41 5.12 -7.75 -16.56
CA GLU A 41 4.14 -6.67 -16.69
C GLU A 41 3.30 -6.44 -15.43
N ILE A 42 3.29 -5.21 -14.94
CA ILE A 42 2.28 -4.70 -14.00
C ILE A 42 1.41 -3.70 -14.75
N ARG A 43 0.11 -3.84 -14.64
CA ARG A 43 -0.83 -2.86 -15.19
C ARG A 43 -0.90 -1.65 -14.27
N SER A 44 0.07 -0.74 -14.39
CA SER A 44 0.25 0.41 -13.50
C SER A 44 -1.03 1.22 -13.30
N LEU A 45 -1.76 1.50 -14.39
CA LEU A 45 -3.03 2.24 -14.31
C LEU A 45 -4.09 1.47 -13.52
N GLN A 46 -4.23 0.16 -13.76
CA GLN A 46 -5.21 -0.68 -13.06
C GLN A 46 -4.88 -0.77 -11.57
N ALA A 47 -3.62 -1.00 -11.20
CA ALA A 47 -3.18 -1.03 -9.80
C ALA A 47 -3.50 0.31 -9.10
N THR A 48 -3.14 1.42 -9.74
CA THR A 48 -3.39 2.76 -9.20
C THR A 48 -4.88 3.06 -9.04
N LEU A 49 -5.70 2.73 -10.04
CA LEU A 49 -7.15 2.98 -9.96
C LEU A 49 -7.82 2.14 -8.90
N ILE A 50 -7.41 0.88 -8.73
CA ILE A 50 -7.99 0.00 -7.70
C ILE A 50 -7.55 0.45 -6.31
N SER A 51 -6.26 0.72 -6.09
CA SER A 51 -5.79 1.22 -4.79
C SER A 51 -6.38 2.59 -4.46
N GLY A 52 -6.44 3.51 -5.43
CA GLY A 52 -7.10 4.80 -5.27
C GLY A 52 -8.60 4.67 -4.95
N GLY A 53 -9.30 3.78 -5.66
CA GLY A 53 -10.70 3.46 -5.39
C GLY A 53 -10.93 2.92 -3.99
N LEU A 54 -10.06 2.01 -3.51
CA LEU A 54 -10.10 1.51 -2.13
C LEU A 54 -9.86 2.63 -1.11
N MET A 55 -8.85 3.47 -1.34
CA MET A 55 -8.57 4.61 -0.46
C MET A 55 -9.74 5.59 -0.39
N ILE A 56 -10.37 5.91 -1.52
CA ILE A 56 -11.55 6.78 -1.57
C ILE A 56 -12.75 6.11 -0.89
N LEU A 57 -12.98 4.82 -1.12
CA LEU A 57 -14.04 4.07 -0.47
C LEU A 57 -13.88 4.13 1.07
N PHE A 58 -12.67 3.90 1.56
CA PHE A 58 -12.39 3.96 3.00
C PHE A 58 -12.41 5.38 3.56
N LEU A 59 -12.11 6.40 2.75
CA LEU A 59 -12.32 7.79 3.15
C LEU A 59 -13.80 8.05 3.48
N PHE A 60 -14.72 7.57 2.67
CA PHE A 60 -16.14 7.89 2.86
C PHE A 60 -16.88 6.87 3.71
N LEU A 61 -16.61 5.61 3.54
CA LEU A 61 -17.39 4.50 4.10
C LEU A 61 -16.61 3.59 5.06
N GLY A 62 -15.30 3.85 5.29
CA GLY A 62 -14.43 2.90 5.98
C GLY A 62 -14.94 2.46 7.35
N LYS A 63 -15.28 3.40 8.23
CA LYS A 63 -15.80 3.06 9.57
C LYS A 63 -17.15 2.33 9.49
N GLN A 64 -18.06 2.80 8.65
CA GLN A 64 -19.38 2.18 8.47
C GLN A 64 -19.24 0.77 7.90
N PHE A 65 -18.37 0.58 6.93
CA PHE A 65 -18.12 -0.72 6.31
C PHE A 65 -17.56 -1.74 7.33
N LEU A 66 -16.57 -1.36 8.13
CA LEU A 66 -16.03 -2.22 9.18
C LEU A 66 -17.10 -2.52 10.25
N ASN A 67 -17.87 -1.53 10.68
CA ASN A 67 -18.93 -1.72 11.65
C ASN A 67 -20.04 -2.68 11.17
N ILE A 68 -20.42 -2.63 9.89
CA ILE A 68 -21.39 -3.58 9.30
C ILE A 68 -20.86 -5.01 9.36
N LEU A 69 -19.55 -5.20 9.20
CA LEU A 69 -18.88 -6.50 9.32
C LEU A 69 -18.61 -6.91 10.76
N GLY A 70 -18.95 -6.08 11.75
CA GLY A 70 -18.63 -6.32 13.16
C GLY A 70 -17.13 -6.22 13.47
N LEU A 71 -16.36 -5.54 12.61
CA LEU A 71 -14.91 -5.38 12.73
C LEU A 71 -14.57 -3.98 13.24
N ASP A 72 -13.58 -3.91 14.12
CA ASP A 72 -12.93 -2.66 14.49
C ASP A 72 -11.71 -2.38 13.59
N VAL A 73 -11.22 -1.14 13.66
CA VAL A 73 -10.07 -0.69 12.88
C VAL A 73 -8.79 -1.41 13.29
N GLN A 74 -8.67 -1.79 14.56
CA GLN A 74 -7.50 -2.47 15.12
C GLN A 74 -7.40 -3.91 14.60
N SER A 75 -8.49 -4.68 14.69
CA SER A 75 -8.56 -6.03 14.13
C SER A 75 -8.23 -6.06 12.63
N PHE A 76 -8.73 -5.05 11.88
CA PHE A 76 -8.39 -4.90 10.47
C PHE A 76 -6.90 -4.60 10.24
N ALA A 77 -6.29 -3.75 11.09
CA ALA A 77 -4.85 -3.45 11.03
C ALA A 77 -3.99 -4.69 11.36
N VAL A 78 -4.39 -5.47 12.39
CA VAL A 78 -3.72 -6.73 12.76
C VAL A 78 -3.77 -7.72 11.61
N ALA A 79 -4.93 -7.96 11.02
CA ALA A 79 -5.07 -8.88 9.88
C ALA A 79 -4.19 -8.44 8.68
N GLY A 80 -4.19 -7.16 8.36
CA GLY A 80 -3.34 -6.62 7.29
C GLY A 80 -1.84 -6.75 7.58
N SER A 81 -1.42 -6.59 8.85
CA SER A 81 -0.02 -6.75 9.23
C SER A 81 0.47 -8.18 9.03
N ILE A 82 -0.37 -9.20 9.26
CA ILE A 82 -0.04 -10.61 8.99
C ILE A 82 0.25 -10.82 7.50
N VAL A 83 -0.56 -10.22 6.62
CA VAL A 83 -0.32 -10.34 5.17
C VAL A 83 0.99 -9.68 4.76
N ILE A 84 1.30 -8.48 5.29
CA ILE A 84 2.57 -7.79 5.05
C ILE A 84 3.74 -8.63 5.58
N PHE A 85 3.58 -9.28 6.73
CA PHE A 85 4.58 -10.17 7.31
C PHE A 85 4.90 -11.35 6.38
N ILE A 86 3.87 -12.01 5.83
CA ILE A 86 4.06 -13.12 4.89
C ILE A 86 4.78 -12.65 3.62
N ILE A 87 4.42 -11.48 3.07
CA ILE A 87 5.12 -10.89 1.91
C ILE A 87 6.61 -10.64 2.25
N GLY A 88 6.90 -10.09 3.42
CA GLY A 88 8.27 -9.88 3.89
C GLY A 88 9.07 -11.19 4.00
N LEU A 89 8.45 -12.27 4.53
CA LEU A 89 9.04 -13.60 4.58
C LEU A 89 9.36 -14.16 3.20
N GLU A 90 8.42 -14.07 2.24
CA GLU A 90 8.68 -14.47 0.85
C GLU A 90 9.91 -13.79 0.26
N MET A 91 10.07 -12.49 0.53
CA MET A 91 11.20 -11.73 0.01
C MET A 91 12.53 -12.16 0.60
N VAL A 92 12.59 -12.44 1.91
CA VAL A 92 13.81 -12.84 2.62
C VAL A 92 14.19 -14.28 2.28
N LEU A 93 13.22 -15.18 2.36
CA LEU A 93 13.45 -16.63 2.19
C LEU A 93 13.55 -17.03 0.71
N GLY A 94 12.94 -16.27 -0.19
CA GLY A 94 12.85 -16.62 -1.61
C GLY A 94 11.82 -17.70 -1.93
N HIS A 95 11.03 -18.15 -0.94
CA HIS A 95 9.93 -19.09 -1.13
C HIS A 95 8.61 -18.39 -1.35
N GLU A 96 7.81 -18.90 -2.28
CA GLU A 96 6.50 -18.34 -2.62
C GLU A 96 5.40 -18.96 -1.77
N PHE A 97 4.81 -18.17 -0.86
CA PHE A 97 3.62 -18.56 -0.09
C PHE A 97 2.34 -18.25 -0.89
N PHE A 98 2.32 -17.13 -1.59
CA PHE A 98 1.23 -16.79 -2.49
C PHE A 98 1.51 -17.36 -3.88
N LYS A 99 0.95 -18.55 -4.18
CA LYS A 99 0.96 -19.09 -5.54
C LYS A 99 0.05 -18.23 -6.42
N HIS A 100 0.63 -17.62 -7.42
CA HIS A 100 -0.14 -16.86 -8.41
C HIS A 100 -0.74 -17.84 -9.43
N GLU A 101 -1.86 -18.47 -9.07
CA GLU A 101 -2.70 -19.20 -10.03
C GLU A 101 -3.53 -18.16 -10.80
N GLY A 102 -2.96 -17.58 -11.85
CA GLY A 102 -3.72 -16.63 -12.65
C GLY A 102 -2.89 -15.78 -13.60
N SER A 103 -3.57 -15.22 -14.58
CA SER A 103 -2.99 -14.28 -15.53
C SER A 103 -2.44 -13.04 -14.85
N ALA A 104 -1.52 -12.30 -15.50
CA ALA A 104 -0.99 -11.00 -15.05
C ALA A 104 -2.06 -10.00 -14.56
N LYS A 105 -3.34 -10.21 -14.93
CA LYS A 105 -4.47 -9.42 -14.45
C LYS A 105 -4.75 -9.59 -12.96
N SER A 106 -4.67 -10.81 -12.43
CA SER A 106 -4.99 -11.11 -11.02
C SER A 106 -3.92 -10.60 -10.07
N GLY A 107 -2.65 -10.72 -10.43
CA GLY A 107 -1.53 -10.26 -9.59
C GLY A 107 -1.41 -8.73 -9.48
N THR A 108 -1.99 -7.98 -10.42
CA THR A 108 -2.06 -6.51 -10.32
C THR A 108 -3.00 -6.05 -9.21
N VAL A 109 -4.04 -6.81 -8.89
CA VAL A 109 -5.00 -6.48 -7.82
C VAL A 109 -4.48 -6.98 -6.48
N VAL A 110 -4.14 -8.25 -6.40
CA VAL A 110 -3.60 -8.90 -5.20
C VAL A 110 -2.26 -9.54 -5.57
N PRO A 111 -1.16 -9.20 -4.89
CA PRO A 111 -1.06 -8.36 -3.69
C PRO A 111 -0.71 -6.88 -3.95
N ILE A 112 -0.67 -6.37 -5.18
CA ILE A 112 -0.14 -5.02 -5.46
C ILE A 112 -1.09 -3.92 -5.00
N ALA A 113 -2.31 -3.84 -5.56
CA ALA A 113 -3.24 -2.79 -5.17
C ALA A 113 -3.69 -2.96 -3.71
N PHE A 114 -3.96 -4.20 -3.29
CA PHE A 114 -4.23 -4.60 -1.91
C PHE A 114 -3.48 -5.90 -1.61
N PRO A 115 -2.78 -6.05 -0.49
CA PRO A 115 -2.66 -5.10 0.62
C PRO A 115 -1.45 -4.16 0.54
N LEU A 116 -0.63 -4.20 -0.53
CA LEU A 116 0.66 -3.50 -0.55
C LEU A 116 0.50 -1.97 -0.63
N ILE A 117 -0.27 -1.45 -1.58
CA ILE A 117 -0.48 0.00 -1.75
C ILE A 117 -1.60 0.49 -0.83
N ALA A 118 -2.82 -0.01 -1.02
CA ALA A 118 -3.96 0.30 -0.15
C ALA A 118 -4.05 -0.72 0.99
N GLY A 119 -2.99 -0.87 1.77
CA GLY A 119 -2.94 -1.78 2.91
C GLY A 119 -3.72 -1.27 4.12
N SER A 120 -3.86 -2.11 5.15
CA SER A 120 -4.56 -1.74 6.39
C SER A 120 -3.99 -0.48 7.03
N GLY A 121 -2.66 -0.31 7.03
CA GLY A 121 -2.00 0.91 7.53
C GLY A 121 -2.44 2.16 6.77
N THR A 122 -2.48 2.12 5.44
CA THR A 122 -2.95 3.23 4.60
C THR A 122 -4.44 3.53 4.86
N LEU A 123 -5.28 2.49 4.89
CA LEU A 123 -6.73 2.64 5.05
C LEU A 123 -7.10 3.15 6.45
N THR A 124 -6.44 2.66 7.50
CA THR A 124 -6.64 3.16 8.88
C THR A 124 -6.16 4.60 9.03
N THR A 125 -5.03 4.94 8.40
CA THR A 125 -4.52 6.33 8.39
C THR A 125 -5.51 7.27 7.71
N ILE A 126 -6.11 6.89 6.57
CA ILE A 126 -7.13 7.70 5.90
C ILE A 126 -8.33 7.95 6.81
N MET A 127 -8.81 6.93 7.54
CA MET A 127 -9.90 7.09 8.49
C MET A 127 -9.55 8.02 9.66
N SER A 128 -8.29 7.97 10.12
CA SER A 128 -7.78 8.87 11.16
C SER A 128 -7.64 10.32 10.65
N LEU A 129 -7.10 10.49 9.44
CA LEU A 129 -6.95 11.82 8.82
C LEU A 129 -8.31 12.48 8.59
N LYS A 130 -9.32 11.73 8.15
CA LYS A 130 -10.70 12.23 8.02
C LYS A 130 -11.27 12.77 9.35
N ALA A 131 -10.86 12.23 10.48
CA ALA A 131 -11.32 12.70 11.78
C ALA A 131 -10.74 14.08 12.17
N ASN A 132 -9.57 14.45 11.60
CA ASN A 132 -8.79 15.62 12.00
C ASN A 132 -8.66 16.70 10.91
N TYR A 133 -8.95 16.37 9.65
CA TYR A 133 -8.79 17.23 8.48
C TYR A 133 -10.05 17.26 7.63
N GLN A 134 -10.17 18.27 6.78
CA GLN A 134 -11.32 18.38 5.89
C GLN A 134 -11.30 17.31 4.80
N ASP A 135 -12.45 16.73 4.49
CA ASP A 135 -12.62 15.65 3.51
C ASP A 135 -12.00 16.00 2.15
N VAL A 136 -12.11 17.27 1.71
CA VAL A 136 -11.55 17.75 0.43
C VAL A 136 -10.03 17.68 0.40
N ASN A 137 -9.35 18.05 1.49
CA ASN A 137 -7.89 18.01 1.56
C ASN A 137 -7.38 16.57 1.58
N VAL A 138 -8.08 15.66 2.28
CA VAL A 138 -7.73 14.23 2.28
C VAL A 138 -7.97 13.60 0.90
N PHE A 139 -9.08 13.92 0.24
CA PHE A 139 -9.38 13.44 -1.11
C PHE A 139 -8.31 13.89 -2.13
N LEU A 140 -7.98 15.19 -2.14
CA LEU A 140 -6.93 15.71 -3.03
C LEU A 140 -5.55 15.10 -2.72
N ALA A 141 -5.24 14.82 -1.46
CA ALA A 141 -4.02 14.14 -1.07
C ALA A 141 -3.97 12.69 -1.59
N ILE A 142 -5.09 11.96 -1.57
CA ILE A 142 -5.19 10.63 -2.18
C ILE A 142 -4.90 10.70 -3.68
N ILE A 143 -5.51 11.68 -4.39
CA ILE A 143 -5.27 11.85 -5.83
C ILE A 143 -3.79 12.16 -6.12
N ALA A 144 -3.18 13.07 -5.36
CA ALA A 144 -1.76 13.38 -5.50
C ALA A 144 -0.87 12.13 -5.31
N ASN A 145 -1.14 11.32 -4.28
CA ASN A 145 -0.44 10.06 -4.05
C ASN A 145 -0.69 9.03 -5.15
N CYS A 146 -1.89 8.94 -5.71
CA CYS A 146 -2.17 8.07 -6.87
C CYS A 146 -1.30 8.44 -8.08
N ILE A 147 -1.06 9.73 -8.33
CA ILE A 147 -0.15 10.16 -9.40
C ILE A 147 1.27 9.66 -9.14
N VAL A 148 1.78 9.79 -7.92
CA VAL A 148 3.10 9.29 -7.54
C VAL A 148 3.17 7.76 -7.68
N ILE A 149 2.18 7.04 -7.19
CA ILE A 149 2.07 5.58 -7.32
C ILE A 149 2.14 5.16 -8.78
N TYR A 150 1.35 5.81 -9.64
CA TYR A 150 1.35 5.52 -11.07
C TYR A 150 2.73 5.73 -11.71
N LEU A 151 3.40 6.84 -11.41
CA LEU A 151 4.72 7.16 -11.93
C LEU A 151 5.75 6.12 -11.48
N VAL A 152 5.75 5.74 -10.20
CA VAL A 152 6.66 4.72 -9.67
C VAL A 152 6.40 3.37 -10.31
N LEU A 153 5.15 2.91 -10.39
CA LEU A 153 4.80 1.64 -11.02
C LEU A 153 5.21 1.59 -12.50
N ARG A 154 5.07 2.70 -13.21
CA ARG A 154 5.48 2.82 -14.62
C ARG A 154 7.00 2.81 -14.80
N SER A 155 7.73 3.30 -13.80
CA SER A 155 9.20 3.39 -13.84
C SER A 155 9.90 2.10 -13.41
N LEU A 156 9.19 1.10 -12.89
CA LEU A 156 9.79 -0.13 -12.34
C LEU A 156 10.74 -0.83 -13.31
N ALA A 157 10.37 -0.95 -14.60
CA ALA A 157 11.20 -1.59 -15.61
C ALA A 157 12.57 -0.90 -15.78
N TRP A 158 12.58 0.41 -15.68
CA TRP A 158 13.82 1.20 -15.77
C TRP A 158 14.67 1.00 -14.50
N ILE A 159 14.04 0.99 -13.32
CA ILE A 159 14.71 0.76 -12.03
C ILE A 159 15.34 -0.64 -12.00
N GLU A 160 14.60 -1.67 -12.43
CA GLU A 160 15.11 -3.05 -12.53
C GLU A 160 16.34 -3.13 -13.45
N LYS A 161 16.28 -2.44 -14.61
CA LYS A 161 17.40 -2.40 -15.57
C LYS A 161 18.64 -1.74 -14.97
N MET A 162 18.47 -0.68 -14.17
CA MET A 162 19.56 -0.01 -13.48
C MET A 162 20.24 -0.89 -12.42
N LEU A 163 19.46 -1.63 -11.65
CA LEU A 163 19.96 -2.43 -10.52
C LEU A 163 20.57 -3.76 -10.95
N GLY A 164 20.13 -4.30 -12.08
CA GLY A 164 20.51 -5.62 -12.55
C GLY A 164 20.07 -6.77 -11.62
N PRO A 165 20.26 -8.05 -12.05
CA PRO A 165 19.77 -9.20 -11.31
C PRO A 165 20.32 -9.32 -9.88
N ASN A 166 21.63 -9.10 -9.71
CA ASN A 166 22.28 -9.21 -8.40
C ASN A 166 21.85 -8.07 -7.46
N GLY A 167 21.75 -6.84 -7.95
CA GLY A 167 21.26 -5.71 -7.18
C GLY A 167 19.82 -5.93 -6.71
N MET A 168 18.97 -6.47 -7.57
CA MET A 168 17.59 -6.81 -7.23
C MET A 168 17.47 -7.84 -6.10
N ILE A 169 18.35 -8.87 -6.08
CA ILE A 169 18.35 -9.88 -5.01
C ILE A 169 18.70 -9.24 -3.66
N VAL A 170 19.73 -8.41 -3.61
CA VAL A 170 20.20 -7.75 -2.38
C VAL A 170 19.12 -6.80 -1.86
N ILE A 171 18.60 -5.95 -2.71
CA ILE A 171 17.56 -4.97 -2.38
C ILE A 171 16.29 -5.68 -1.92
N ARG A 172 15.86 -6.74 -2.61
CA ARG A 172 14.70 -7.56 -2.24
C ARG A 172 14.83 -8.10 -0.80
N LYS A 173 15.96 -8.71 -0.45
CA LYS A 173 16.17 -9.24 0.91
C LYS A 173 16.22 -8.14 1.97
N PHE A 174 16.89 -7.04 1.68
CA PHE A 174 16.98 -5.89 2.59
C PHE A 174 15.59 -5.32 2.91
N PHE A 175 14.79 -5.01 1.89
CA PHE A 175 13.44 -4.49 2.10
C PHE A 175 12.46 -5.55 2.64
N GLY A 176 12.70 -6.83 2.37
CA GLY A 176 11.97 -7.91 3.02
C GLY A 176 12.08 -7.84 4.56
N VAL A 177 13.30 -7.61 5.08
CA VAL A 177 13.53 -7.42 6.53
C VAL A 177 12.82 -6.16 7.04
N ILE A 178 12.84 -5.06 6.29
CA ILE A 178 12.12 -3.84 6.65
C ILE A 178 10.61 -4.09 6.73
N LEU A 179 10.04 -4.79 5.74
CA LEU A 179 8.61 -5.15 5.75
C LEU A 179 8.25 -6.01 6.96
N LEU A 180 9.09 -6.98 7.33
CA LEU A 180 8.90 -7.77 8.55
C LEU A 180 8.87 -6.88 9.80
N ALA A 181 9.80 -5.93 9.90
CA ALA A 181 9.84 -5.00 11.02
C ALA A 181 8.60 -4.09 11.08
N ILE A 182 8.14 -3.58 9.93
CA ILE A 182 6.92 -2.78 9.82
C ILE A 182 5.69 -3.60 10.22
N ALA A 183 5.58 -4.83 9.72
CA ALA A 183 4.48 -5.74 10.04
C ALA A 183 4.40 -6.01 11.55
N ILE A 184 5.53 -6.34 12.18
CA ILE A 184 5.61 -6.56 13.63
C ILE A 184 5.20 -5.29 14.39
N LYS A 185 5.67 -4.11 13.95
CA LYS A 185 5.30 -2.84 14.57
C LYS A 185 3.80 -2.58 14.51
N ILE A 186 3.16 -2.77 13.36
CA ILE A 186 1.71 -2.61 13.21
C ILE A 186 0.97 -3.63 14.07
N PHE A 187 1.39 -4.88 14.04
CA PHE A 187 0.82 -5.97 14.83
C PHE A 187 0.86 -5.65 16.33
N SER A 188 2.05 -5.34 16.87
CA SER A 188 2.21 -5.06 18.30
C SER A 188 1.47 -3.81 18.76
N ALA A 189 1.44 -2.76 17.94
CA ALA A 189 0.75 -1.50 18.27
C ALA A 189 -0.78 -1.65 18.34
N ASN A 190 -1.36 -2.66 17.65
CA ASN A 190 -2.80 -2.87 17.61
C ASN A 190 -3.27 -4.09 18.40
N LEU A 191 -2.37 -4.89 18.96
CA LEU A 191 -2.70 -6.05 19.80
C LEU A 191 -2.83 -5.69 21.29
N SER A 192 -2.21 -4.59 21.73
CA SER A 192 -2.06 -4.21 23.15
C SER A 192 -3.06 -3.16 23.61
N GLN A 193 -4.10 -2.90 22.82
CA GLN A 193 -5.23 -2.03 23.19
C GLN A 193 -6.53 -2.83 23.24
#